data_fb6043c84d04b5b68f0312ffcbff5700
#
_entry.id   fb6043c84d04b5b68f0312ffcbff5700
#
_cell.length_a   1.000
_cell.length_b   1.000
_cell.length_c   1.000
_cell.angle_alpha   90.00
_cell.angle_beta   90.00
_cell.angle_gamma   90.00
#
_symmetry.space_group_name_H-M   'P 1'
#
loop_
_entity.id
_entity.type
_entity.pdbx_description
1 polymer ?
#
loop_
_entity_poly.entity_id
_entity_poly.type
_entity_poly.pdbx_seq_one_letter_code
_entity_poly.pdbx_strand_id
1 'polypeptide(L)'
;MESDSDDKLPSFFLNDSKNDQESLDAQKRINKTESNETLSDIHTTKVVRSTNRIHLPSLAIGAGIAVACIFCGVLMVNMINSETTPVLAETPQKQTEITKIQSLSVFTDNASPILGNPNAPITMVEFGDYQCTFCSKFFHETENSIITNYIKTGKVKILFKDYIILGQDSINAANAAHCANDQKLFWEYHSMLYNNWAGEDTGWADLAHLHEFANTLGLDMDVFSTCMSDLKWNELVNLSSIDGQKLGVSGTPTFFVIDQNNDVIKIVGAQHYDVFKQIFDSVLDE
;
A
#
# COMPACT_ATOMS: atom_id res chain seq x y z
N MET A 1 20.04 -1.53 34.43
CA MET A 1 20.10 -2.12 33.09
C MET A 1 19.33 -1.18 32.19
N GLU A 2 20.04 -0.17 31.68
CA GLU A 2 19.52 0.77 30.72
C GLU A 2 19.40 0.03 29.37
N SER A 3 18.18 -0.02 28.82
CA SER A 3 17.95 -0.49 27.47
C SER A 3 18.33 0.65 26.52
N ASP A 4 19.53 0.56 25.95
CA ASP A 4 19.93 1.38 24.80
C ASP A 4 19.07 0.89 23.60
N SER A 5 17.90 1.50 23.41
CA SER A 5 17.15 1.39 22.18
C SER A 5 17.81 2.37 21.20
N ASP A 6 18.62 1.84 20.29
CA ASP A 6 19.18 2.60 19.17
C ASP A 6 18.05 3.10 18.26
N ASP A 7 17.45 4.24 18.62
CA ASP A 7 16.46 5.03 17.85
C ASP A 7 17.08 5.77 16.64
N LYS A 8 18.15 5.22 16.05
CA LYS A 8 18.79 5.83 14.88
C LYS A 8 18.09 5.39 13.61
N LEU A 9 17.61 6.38 12.83
CA LEU A 9 17.23 6.14 11.45
C LEU A 9 18.33 5.38 10.71
N PRO A 10 17.99 4.39 9.86
CA PRO A 10 18.95 3.67 9.04
C PRO A 10 19.91 4.62 8.32
N SER A 11 21.18 4.25 8.27
CA SER A 11 22.26 5.09 7.73
C SER A 11 22.05 5.50 6.26
N PHE A 12 21.28 4.71 5.53
CA PHE A 12 20.87 5.01 4.16
C PHE A 12 20.09 6.33 4.07
N PHE A 13 19.18 6.61 5.00
CA PHE A 13 18.40 7.85 5.03
C PHE A 13 19.19 9.07 5.53
N LEU A 14 20.41 8.90 5.98
CA LEU A 14 21.25 9.98 6.52
C LEU A 14 22.20 10.58 5.47
N ASN A 15 22.40 9.93 4.31
CA ASN A 15 23.53 10.22 3.39
C ASN A 15 23.10 10.88 2.06
N ASP A 16 21.83 11.20 1.84
CA ASP A 16 21.26 11.54 0.53
C ASP A 16 21.49 12.97 0.03
N SER A 17 22.16 13.84 0.76
CA SER A 17 22.34 15.24 0.30
C SER A 17 23.37 15.42 -0.84
N LYS A 18 24.10 14.39 -1.24
CA LYS A 18 25.08 14.44 -2.34
C LYS A 18 24.61 13.76 -3.63
N ASN A 19 23.74 12.75 -3.55
CA ASN A 19 23.24 12.03 -4.72
C ASN A 19 22.11 12.77 -5.45
N ASP A 20 21.32 13.60 -4.73
CA ASP A 20 20.21 14.36 -5.33
C ASP A 20 20.67 15.36 -6.40
N GLN A 21 21.87 15.92 -6.25
CA GLN A 21 22.40 16.88 -7.23
C GLN A 21 22.88 16.18 -8.52
N GLU A 22 23.42 14.98 -8.40
CA GLU A 22 23.96 14.22 -9.54
C GLU A 22 22.85 13.59 -10.38
N SER A 23 21.74 13.14 -9.74
CA SER A 23 20.56 12.61 -10.42
C SER A 23 19.77 13.72 -11.14
N LEU A 24 19.64 14.92 -10.56
CA LEU A 24 19.02 16.09 -11.19
C LEU A 24 19.80 16.57 -12.42
N ASP A 25 21.12 16.50 -12.37
CA ASP A 25 21.97 16.87 -13.50
C ASP A 25 21.98 15.82 -14.62
N ALA A 26 21.82 14.54 -14.27
CA ALA A 26 21.64 13.44 -15.22
C ALA A 26 20.29 13.57 -15.95
N GLN A 27 19.22 13.86 -15.23
CA GLN A 27 17.86 14.04 -15.78
C GLN A 27 17.79 15.25 -16.71
N LYS A 28 18.49 16.34 -16.37
CA LYS A 28 18.61 17.53 -17.25
C LYS A 28 19.37 17.25 -18.57
N ARG A 29 20.32 16.31 -18.53
CA ARG A 29 21.06 15.90 -19.74
C ARG A 29 20.19 15.06 -20.68
N ILE A 30 19.37 14.15 -20.14
CA ILE A 30 18.43 13.31 -20.91
C ILE A 30 17.38 14.18 -21.59
N ASN A 31 16.74 15.09 -20.87
CA ASN A 31 15.71 15.98 -21.42
C ASN A 31 16.25 16.97 -22.48
N LYS A 32 17.55 17.25 -22.45
CA LYS A 32 18.20 18.11 -23.47
C LYS A 32 18.52 17.34 -24.76
N THR A 33 18.64 16.01 -24.70
CA THR A 33 18.92 15.17 -25.88
C THR A 33 17.61 14.85 -26.63
N GLU A 34 16.49 14.65 -25.91
CA GLU A 34 15.18 14.38 -26.53
C GLU A 34 14.56 15.59 -27.24
N SER A 35 14.93 16.81 -26.87
CA SER A 35 14.41 18.03 -27.51
C SER A 35 15.03 18.33 -28.90
N ASN A 36 16.03 17.56 -29.34
CA ASN A 36 16.71 17.77 -30.60
C ASN A 36 16.41 16.73 -31.71
N GLU A 37 15.61 15.68 -31.42
CA GLU A 37 15.34 14.63 -32.42
C GLU A 37 13.91 14.59 -32.98
N THR A 38 13.05 15.54 -32.70
CA THR A 38 11.68 15.56 -33.25
C THR A 38 11.50 16.66 -34.29
N LEU A 39 12.11 16.50 -35.47
CA LEU A 39 11.65 17.19 -36.70
C LEU A 39 12.11 16.47 -37.97
N SER A 40 11.63 15.25 -38.25
CA SER A 40 11.49 14.73 -39.62
C SER A 40 10.74 13.40 -39.60
N ASP A 41 9.76 13.31 -40.52
CA ASP A 41 9.01 12.15 -40.96
C ASP A 41 7.58 11.92 -40.37
N ILE A 42 6.70 12.80 -40.86
CA ILE A 42 5.25 12.50 -40.92
C ILE A 42 4.99 11.68 -42.19
N HIS A 43 4.83 10.37 -42.06
CA HIS A 43 4.28 9.52 -43.12
C HIS A 43 2.82 9.22 -42.85
N THR A 44 1.98 9.70 -43.73
CA THR A 44 0.53 9.58 -43.77
C THR A 44 0.09 8.14 -43.91
N THR A 45 -0.63 7.58 -42.91
CA THR A 45 -1.32 6.29 -43.04
C THR A 45 -2.83 6.49 -43.03
N LYS A 46 -3.47 6.04 -44.11
CA LYS A 46 -4.90 6.07 -44.41
C LYS A 46 -5.73 5.31 -43.37
N VAL A 47 -6.73 6.01 -42.82
CA VAL A 47 -7.75 5.40 -41.95
C VAL A 47 -8.75 4.64 -42.81
N VAL A 48 -8.83 3.32 -42.64
CA VAL A 48 -9.89 2.48 -43.20
C VAL A 48 -11.04 2.43 -42.19
N ARG A 49 -12.18 3.02 -42.54
CA ARG A 49 -13.43 2.93 -41.79
C ARG A 49 -14.11 1.58 -42.09
N SER A 50 -14.22 0.71 -41.10
CA SER A 50 -15.08 -0.47 -41.13
C SER A 50 -16.45 -0.11 -40.57
N THR A 51 -17.48 -0.18 -41.39
CA THR A 51 -18.89 -0.04 -41.01
C THR A 51 -19.46 -1.41 -40.69
N ASN A 52 -19.68 -1.73 -39.41
CA ASN A 52 -20.46 -2.90 -39.02
C ASN A 52 -21.94 -2.52 -38.89
N ARG A 53 -22.74 -3.10 -39.79
CA ARG A 53 -24.20 -3.06 -39.75
C ARG A 53 -24.72 -4.00 -38.65
N ILE A 54 -25.52 -3.44 -37.74
CA ILE A 54 -26.26 -4.19 -36.73
C ILE A 54 -27.58 -4.64 -37.39
N HIS A 55 -27.78 -5.96 -37.48
CA HIS A 55 -29.08 -6.56 -37.83
C HIS A 55 -29.88 -6.79 -36.54
N LEU A 56 -31.04 -6.14 -36.45
CA LEU A 56 -32.14 -6.54 -35.56
C LEU A 56 -33.00 -7.58 -36.26
N PRO A 57 -33.46 -8.61 -35.56
CA PRO A 57 -34.85 -9.05 -35.77
C PRO A 57 -35.63 -9.16 -34.45
N SER A 58 -36.79 -8.52 -34.52
CA SER A 58 -38.11 -9.05 -34.19
C SER A 58 -38.56 -9.19 -32.76
N LEU A 59 -39.39 -8.23 -32.40
CA LEU A 59 -40.52 -8.34 -31.50
C LEU A 59 -41.39 -9.57 -31.78
N ALA A 60 -41.80 -10.31 -30.75
CA ALA A 60 -43.21 -10.62 -30.45
C ALA A 60 -43.30 -11.61 -29.28
N ILE A 61 -44.44 -11.57 -28.58
CA ILE A 61 -44.96 -12.53 -27.59
C ILE A 61 -44.49 -12.20 -26.15
N GLY A 62 -45.38 -11.89 -25.23
CA GLY A 62 -46.80 -11.92 -25.11
C GLY A 62 -47.24 -11.45 -23.74
N ALA A 63 -48.29 -10.69 -23.72
CA ALA A 63 -49.04 -10.29 -22.53
C ALA A 63 -49.65 -11.52 -21.84
N GLY A 64 -49.41 -11.65 -20.54
CA GLY A 64 -50.13 -12.68 -19.81
C GLY A 64 -49.39 -13.18 -18.56
N ILE A 65 -49.17 -12.39 -17.54
CA ILE A 65 -49.09 -12.80 -16.12
C ILE A 65 -49.18 -11.52 -15.26
N ALA A 66 -50.39 -11.02 -15.12
CA ALA A 66 -50.66 -9.87 -14.25
C ALA A 66 -51.89 -10.08 -13.37
N VAL A 67 -52.20 -11.29 -12.94
CA VAL A 67 -53.38 -11.56 -12.05
C VAL A 67 -53.06 -12.40 -10.81
N ALA A 68 -51.86 -12.91 -10.61
CA ALA A 68 -51.57 -13.84 -9.51
C ALA A 68 -50.92 -13.22 -8.25
N CYS A 69 -50.62 -11.92 -8.18
CA CYS A 69 -49.91 -11.30 -7.05
C CYS A 69 -50.77 -10.56 -6.03
N ILE A 70 -52.11 -10.55 -6.16
CA ILE A 70 -52.98 -9.78 -5.25
C ILE A 70 -53.51 -10.64 -4.07
N PHE A 71 -53.41 -11.96 -4.08
CA PHE A 71 -53.95 -12.81 -3.04
C PHE A 71 -52.95 -13.25 -1.95
N CYS A 72 -51.64 -13.01 -2.07
CA CYS A 72 -50.67 -13.34 -1.05
C CYS A 72 -50.38 -12.21 -0.04
N GLY A 73 -50.90 -11.00 -0.25
CA GLY A 73 -50.56 -9.84 0.60
C GLY A 73 -51.42 -9.70 1.87
N VAL A 74 -52.49 -10.44 2.05
CA VAL A 74 -53.43 -10.23 3.19
C VAL A 74 -53.26 -11.21 4.35
N LEU A 75 -52.45 -12.25 4.19
CA LEU A 75 -52.25 -13.28 5.26
C LEU A 75 -51.01 -13.11 6.12
N MET A 76 -50.16 -12.07 5.89
CA MET A 76 -48.92 -11.83 6.65
C MET A 76 -49.00 -10.71 7.69
N VAL A 77 -50.17 -10.14 7.99
CA VAL A 77 -50.31 -9.01 8.95
C VAL A 77 -50.67 -9.43 10.36
N ASN A 78 -50.93 -10.70 10.63
CA ASN A 78 -51.47 -11.14 11.94
C ASN A 78 -50.56 -12.01 12.80
N MET A 79 -49.24 -11.99 12.61
CA MET A 79 -48.28 -12.71 13.49
C MET A 79 -47.14 -11.87 14.02
N ILE A 80 -47.34 -10.60 14.37
CA ILE A 80 -46.34 -9.82 15.12
C ILE A 80 -47.01 -9.24 16.37
N ASN A 81 -47.36 -10.09 17.30
CA ASN A 81 -47.51 -9.77 18.71
C ASN A 81 -46.73 -10.82 19.50
N SER A 82 -45.43 -10.66 19.62
CA SER A 82 -44.61 -11.33 20.60
C SER A 82 -44.02 -10.27 21.52
N GLU A 83 -44.34 -10.43 22.79
CA GLU A 83 -43.95 -9.58 23.92
C GLU A 83 -42.42 -9.32 23.92
N THR A 84 -42.02 -8.09 23.79
CA THR A 84 -40.67 -7.64 24.02
C THR A 84 -40.43 -7.51 25.51
N THR A 85 -39.70 -8.44 26.10
CA THR A 85 -39.03 -8.21 27.38
C THR A 85 -37.98 -7.13 27.18
N PRO A 86 -37.86 -6.15 28.10
CA PRO A 86 -36.83 -5.11 27.95
C PRO A 86 -35.44 -5.73 28.20
N VAL A 87 -34.68 -5.93 27.15
CA VAL A 87 -33.24 -6.14 27.25
C VAL A 87 -32.65 -4.81 27.71
N LEU A 88 -32.05 -4.80 28.89
CA LEU A 88 -31.27 -3.66 29.39
C LEU A 88 -30.20 -3.32 28.33
N ALA A 89 -30.36 -2.16 27.72
CA ALA A 89 -29.40 -1.61 26.76
C ALA A 89 -28.07 -1.41 27.49
N GLU A 90 -27.08 -2.26 27.20
CA GLU A 90 -25.70 -1.97 27.53
C GLU A 90 -25.29 -0.68 26.82
N THR A 91 -24.65 0.20 27.58
CA THR A 91 -24.34 1.56 27.17
C THR A 91 -23.53 1.59 25.88
N PRO A 92 -23.90 2.39 24.86
CA PRO A 92 -23.27 2.41 23.53
C PRO A 92 -21.76 2.73 23.53
N GLN A 93 -21.25 3.34 24.60
CA GLN A 93 -19.83 3.76 24.70
C GLN A 93 -18.84 2.58 24.80
N LYS A 94 -19.18 1.51 25.54
CA LYS A 94 -18.24 0.39 25.73
C LYS A 94 -18.08 -0.47 24.46
N GLN A 95 -19.13 -0.57 23.66
CA GLN A 95 -19.13 -1.31 22.40
C GLN A 95 -18.37 -0.55 21.31
N THR A 96 -18.41 0.78 21.34
CA THR A 96 -17.66 1.65 20.41
C THR A 96 -16.17 1.59 20.69
N GLU A 97 -15.74 1.59 21.96
CA GLU A 97 -14.31 1.46 22.31
C GLU A 97 -13.73 0.08 21.93
N ILE A 98 -14.44 -1.01 22.17
CA ILE A 98 -14.00 -2.37 21.82
C ILE A 98 -13.86 -2.50 20.29
N THR A 99 -14.79 -1.97 19.53
CA THR A 99 -14.75 -1.98 18.07
C THR A 99 -13.60 -1.09 17.55
N LYS A 100 -13.33 0.03 18.19
CA LYS A 100 -12.23 0.93 17.84
C LYS A 100 -10.86 0.30 18.10
N ILE A 101 -10.68 -0.38 19.24
CA ILE A 101 -9.42 -1.07 19.59
C ILE A 101 -9.17 -2.27 18.66
N GLN A 102 -10.17 -3.11 18.39
CA GLN A 102 -10.04 -4.23 17.44
C GLN A 102 -9.79 -3.75 16.01
N SER A 103 -10.23 -2.55 15.63
CA SER A 103 -10.00 -2.00 14.31
C SER A 103 -8.57 -1.48 14.12
N LEU A 104 -7.87 -1.06 15.18
CA LEU A 104 -6.51 -0.50 15.05
C LEU A 104 -5.44 -1.56 14.84
N SER A 105 -5.57 -2.74 15.44
CA SER A 105 -4.61 -3.83 15.22
C SER A 105 -4.52 -4.25 13.75
N VAL A 106 -5.61 -4.16 12.99
CA VAL A 106 -5.61 -4.47 11.56
C VAL A 106 -4.70 -3.53 10.74
N PHE A 107 -4.44 -2.32 11.25
CA PHE A 107 -3.50 -1.38 10.61
C PHE A 107 -2.05 -1.66 11.01
N THR A 108 -1.78 -2.13 12.22
CA THR A 108 -0.43 -2.18 12.80
C THR A 108 0.14 -3.58 12.94
N ASP A 109 -0.71 -4.61 13.15
CA ASP A 109 -0.24 -5.99 13.19
C ASP A 109 0.20 -6.46 11.80
N ASN A 110 1.07 -7.47 11.74
CA ASN A 110 1.60 -8.02 10.49
C ASN A 110 2.24 -6.94 9.58
N ALA A 111 2.92 -5.97 10.17
CA ALA A 111 3.60 -4.89 9.47
C ALA A 111 5.13 -5.03 9.59
N SER A 112 5.85 -4.19 8.86
CA SER A 112 7.28 -3.95 9.03
C SER A 112 7.63 -3.45 10.45
N PRO A 113 8.90 -3.44 10.84
CA PRO A 113 9.34 -2.60 11.95
C PRO A 113 9.01 -1.11 11.68
N ILE A 114 8.86 -0.35 12.76
CA ILE A 114 8.57 1.09 12.66
C ILE A 114 9.80 1.81 12.08
N LEU A 115 9.58 2.71 11.12
CA LEU A 115 10.54 3.71 10.72
C LEU A 115 10.22 5.03 11.44
N GLY A 116 11.18 5.56 12.16
CA GLY A 116 11.05 6.80 12.94
C GLY A 116 10.82 6.58 14.43
N ASN A 117 10.43 7.64 15.14
CA ASN A 117 10.22 7.60 16.57
C ASN A 117 8.96 6.78 16.92
N PRO A 118 9.05 5.69 17.70
CA PRO A 118 7.88 4.90 18.11
C PRO A 118 6.79 5.72 18.82
N ASN A 119 7.17 6.83 19.46
CA ASN A 119 6.27 7.73 20.16
C ASN A 119 5.76 8.90 19.28
N ALA A 120 6.02 8.88 17.96
CA ALA A 120 5.51 9.91 17.07
C ALA A 120 3.97 9.99 17.13
N PRO A 121 3.41 11.22 17.14
CA PRO A 121 1.97 11.43 17.27
C PRO A 121 1.16 10.88 16.11
N ILE A 122 1.74 10.80 14.92
CA ILE A 122 1.08 10.29 13.73
C ILE A 122 1.69 8.95 13.34
N THR A 123 0.83 7.98 13.03
CA THR A 123 1.22 6.72 12.39
C THR A 123 0.75 6.73 10.95
N MET A 124 1.66 6.63 10.00
CA MET A 124 1.35 6.37 8.59
C MET A 124 1.56 4.89 8.30
N VAL A 125 0.54 4.22 7.80
CA VAL A 125 0.60 2.81 7.36
C VAL A 125 0.46 2.78 5.85
N GLU A 126 1.47 2.27 5.16
CA GLU A 126 1.46 2.06 3.71
C GLU A 126 1.16 0.60 3.39
N PHE A 127 0.14 0.36 2.59
CA PHE A 127 -0.08 -0.93 1.93
C PHE A 127 0.52 -0.87 0.54
N GLY A 128 1.59 -1.63 0.32
CA GLY A 128 2.38 -1.61 -0.91
C GLY A 128 2.69 -2.99 -1.48
N ASP A 129 3.08 -3.00 -2.74
CA ASP A 129 3.62 -4.16 -3.46
C ASP A 129 4.94 -3.72 -4.10
N TYR A 130 6.01 -4.47 -3.88
CA TYR A 130 7.35 -4.10 -4.37
C TYR A 130 7.46 -4.06 -5.90
N GLN A 131 6.63 -4.79 -6.63
CA GLN A 131 6.61 -4.70 -8.09
C GLN A 131 5.76 -3.56 -8.63
N CYS A 132 4.88 -2.94 -7.81
CA CYS A 132 3.92 -1.95 -8.26
C CYS A 132 4.58 -0.65 -8.75
N THR A 133 4.30 -0.25 -9.98
CA THR A 133 4.76 1.00 -10.60
C THR A 133 4.45 2.22 -9.74
N PHE A 134 3.26 2.30 -9.17
CA PHE A 134 2.87 3.45 -8.36
C PHE A 134 3.51 3.46 -6.97
N CYS A 135 3.86 2.30 -6.39
CA CYS A 135 4.64 2.24 -5.15
C CYS A 135 6.07 2.73 -5.39
N SER A 136 6.71 2.27 -6.47
CA SER A 136 8.01 2.79 -6.90
C SER A 136 7.97 4.29 -7.15
N LYS A 137 6.91 4.80 -7.80
CA LYS A 137 6.72 6.24 -7.99
C LYS A 137 6.63 6.99 -6.66
N PHE A 138 5.84 6.50 -5.70
CA PHE A 138 5.73 7.12 -4.38
C PHE A 138 7.09 7.16 -3.67
N PHE A 139 7.81 6.06 -3.65
CA PHE A 139 9.16 5.96 -3.06
C PHE A 139 10.11 7.03 -3.62
N HIS A 140 10.19 7.16 -4.95
CA HIS A 140 11.14 8.08 -5.60
C HIS A 140 10.72 9.55 -5.55
N GLU A 141 9.42 9.86 -5.60
CA GLU A 141 8.95 11.24 -5.75
C GLU A 141 8.47 11.88 -4.44
N THR A 142 8.04 11.08 -3.44
CA THR A 142 7.32 11.58 -2.28
C THR A 142 7.93 11.17 -0.95
N GLU A 143 8.31 9.91 -0.77
CA GLU A 143 8.67 9.33 0.52
C GLU A 143 9.86 10.03 1.18
N ASN A 144 10.92 10.36 0.43
CA ASN A 144 12.08 11.05 0.98
C ASN A 144 11.74 12.42 1.60
N SER A 145 10.78 13.14 1.00
CA SER A 145 10.28 14.40 1.55
C SER A 145 9.53 14.19 2.87
N ILE A 146 8.75 13.10 2.99
CA ILE A 146 8.07 12.72 4.23
C ILE A 146 9.10 12.34 5.30
N ILE A 147 10.08 11.51 4.95
CA ILE A 147 11.16 11.11 5.85
C ILE A 147 11.88 12.34 6.40
N THR A 148 12.26 13.25 5.53
CA THR A 148 13.05 14.42 5.91
C THR A 148 12.29 15.40 6.79
N ASN A 149 11.01 15.68 6.45
CA ASN A 149 10.27 16.76 7.10
C ASN A 149 9.44 16.30 8.31
N TYR A 150 9.09 15.00 8.38
CA TYR A 150 8.17 14.48 9.41
C TYR A 150 8.76 13.34 10.23
N ILE A 151 9.43 12.37 9.61
CA ILE A 151 9.95 11.20 10.34
C ILE A 151 11.20 11.57 11.12
N LYS A 152 12.19 12.21 10.48
CA LYS A 152 13.42 12.70 11.15
C LYS A 152 13.13 13.73 12.25
N THR A 153 11.99 14.42 12.15
CA THR A 153 11.56 15.40 13.18
C THR A 153 10.70 14.77 14.27
N GLY A 154 10.46 13.45 14.22
CA GLY A 154 9.69 12.70 15.22
C GLY A 154 8.18 12.96 15.20
N LYS A 155 7.65 13.59 14.15
CA LYS A 155 6.22 13.93 14.00
C LYS A 155 5.39 12.76 13.45
N VAL A 156 5.98 11.96 12.58
CA VAL A 156 5.37 10.81 11.93
C VAL A 156 6.27 9.59 12.10
N LYS A 157 5.66 8.42 12.25
CA LYS A 157 6.28 7.11 12.11
C LYS A 157 5.59 6.36 10.98
N ILE A 158 6.35 5.51 10.26
CA ILE A 158 5.83 4.69 9.17
C ILE A 158 5.87 3.21 9.53
N LEU A 159 4.84 2.51 9.07
CA LEU A 159 4.76 1.06 8.96
C LEU A 159 4.45 0.71 7.50
N PHE A 160 5.16 -0.28 6.95
CA PHE A 160 4.86 -0.86 5.65
C PHE A 160 4.11 -2.19 5.84
N LYS A 161 3.09 -2.40 5.04
CA LYS A 161 2.29 -3.63 5.02
C LYS A 161 2.24 -4.18 3.60
N ASP A 162 2.62 -5.43 3.46
CA ASP A 162 2.62 -6.11 2.17
C ASP A 162 1.18 -6.32 1.69
N TYR A 163 0.87 -5.84 0.50
CA TYR A 163 -0.40 -6.07 -0.17
C TYR A 163 -0.15 -6.62 -1.57
N ILE A 164 -0.02 -7.94 -1.66
CA ILE A 164 0.44 -8.63 -2.85
C ILE A 164 -0.65 -8.65 -3.92
N ILE A 165 -0.37 -8.06 -5.08
CA ILE A 165 -1.26 -8.01 -6.25
C ILE A 165 -0.56 -8.42 -7.56
N LEU A 166 0.78 -8.51 -7.60
CA LEU A 166 1.57 -8.72 -8.81
C LEU A 166 2.35 -10.05 -8.80
N GLY A 167 1.80 -11.07 -8.16
CA GLY A 167 2.27 -12.45 -8.33
C GLY A 167 3.44 -12.88 -7.45
N GLN A 168 4.19 -13.89 -7.92
CA GLN A 168 5.15 -14.63 -7.10
C GLN A 168 6.37 -13.78 -6.73
N ASP A 169 6.88 -12.95 -7.64
CA ASP A 169 8.05 -12.13 -7.37
C ASP A 169 7.75 -11.05 -6.31
N SER A 170 6.51 -10.56 -6.22
CA SER A 170 6.07 -9.70 -5.12
C SER A 170 6.09 -10.43 -3.78
N ILE A 171 5.64 -11.70 -3.73
CA ILE A 171 5.72 -12.54 -2.54
C ILE A 171 7.18 -12.75 -2.13
N ASN A 172 8.05 -13.04 -3.09
CA ASN A 172 9.47 -13.27 -2.86
C ASN A 172 10.15 -11.99 -2.33
N ALA A 173 9.88 -10.83 -2.93
CA ALA A 173 10.42 -9.54 -2.51
C ALA A 173 9.97 -9.17 -1.08
N ALA A 174 8.70 -9.37 -0.76
CA ALA A 174 8.16 -9.16 0.58
C ALA A 174 8.83 -10.07 1.62
N ASN A 175 8.92 -11.39 1.34
CA ASN A 175 9.64 -12.31 2.22
C ASN A 175 11.11 -11.93 2.39
N ALA A 176 11.78 -11.46 1.34
CA ALA A 176 13.17 -11.02 1.39
C ALA A 176 13.36 -9.81 2.31
N ALA A 177 12.48 -8.81 2.23
CA ALA A 177 12.51 -7.66 3.14
C ALA A 177 12.34 -8.08 4.60
N HIS A 178 11.43 -9.00 4.89
CA HIS A 178 11.26 -9.54 6.24
C HIS A 178 12.42 -10.47 6.66
N CYS A 179 13.06 -11.20 5.76
CA CYS A 179 14.30 -11.94 6.05
C CYS A 179 15.46 -11.00 6.37
N ALA A 180 15.55 -9.85 5.71
CA ALA A 180 16.50 -8.80 6.07
C ALA A 180 16.19 -8.19 7.44
N ASN A 181 14.91 -8.13 7.85
CA ASN A 181 14.51 -7.71 9.17
C ASN A 181 15.04 -8.61 10.30
N ASP A 182 15.25 -9.90 10.07
CA ASP A 182 15.89 -10.79 11.05
C ASP A 182 17.28 -10.30 11.45
N GLN A 183 17.90 -9.51 10.56
CA GLN A 183 19.21 -8.87 10.76
C GLN A 183 19.06 -7.34 10.95
N LYS A 184 17.85 -6.83 11.22
CA LYS A 184 17.50 -5.41 11.47
C LYS A 184 17.77 -4.48 10.27
N LEU A 185 17.73 -5.00 9.07
CA LEU A 185 17.96 -4.28 7.82
C LEU A 185 16.71 -4.22 6.92
N PHE A 186 15.50 -4.20 7.53
CA PHE A 186 14.24 -4.13 6.76
C PHE A 186 14.21 -2.91 5.84
N TRP A 187 14.45 -1.72 6.38
CA TRP A 187 14.28 -0.47 5.65
C TRP A 187 15.39 -0.22 4.63
N GLU A 188 16.61 -0.69 4.90
CA GLU A 188 17.70 -0.70 3.93
C GLU A 188 17.36 -1.63 2.76
N TYR A 189 16.79 -2.80 3.05
CA TYR A 189 16.38 -3.76 2.03
C TYR A 189 15.17 -3.26 1.23
N HIS A 190 14.18 -2.67 1.91
CA HIS A 190 13.05 -1.99 1.30
C HIS A 190 13.51 -0.92 0.28
N SER A 191 14.45 -0.08 0.68
CA SER A 191 15.04 0.92 -0.21
C SER A 191 15.82 0.29 -1.37
N MET A 192 16.55 -0.81 -1.10
CA MET A 192 17.27 -1.55 -2.14
C MET A 192 16.32 -2.09 -3.20
N LEU A 193 15.15 -2.64 -2.80
CA LEU A 193 14.16 -3.15 -3.73
C LEU A 193 13.64 -2.04 -4.65
N TYR A 194 13.17 -0.90 -4.10
CA TYR A 194 12.64 0.18 -4.94
C TYR A 194 13.71 0.88 -5.80
N ASN A 195 14.96 1.01 -5.32
CA ASN A 195 16.05 1.57 -6.10
C ASN A 195 16.49 0.68 -7.28
N ASN A 196 16.17 -0.62 -7.22
CA ASN A 196 16.44 -1.56 -8.31
C ASN A 196 15.16 -1.95 -9.08
N TRP A 197 14.06 -1.26 -8.84
CA TRP A 197 12.81 -1.52 -9.52
C TRP A 197 12.96 -1.33 -11.04
N ALA A 198 12.59 -2.34 -11.80
CA ALA A 198 12.78 -2.34 -13.26
C ALA A 198 11.50 -2.68 -14.05
N GLY A 199 10.33 -2.51 -13.43
CA GLY A 199 9.02 -2.75 -14.05
C GLY A 199 8.31 -3.97 -13.49
N GLU A 200 6.97 -3.98 -13.64
CA GLU A 200 6.12 -5.09 -13.22
C GLU A 200 6.42 -6.34 -14.07
N ASP A 201 6.53 -7.51 -13.43
CA ASP A 201 6.72 -8.82 -14.08
C ASP A 201 7.93 -8.91 -15.01
N THR A 202 8.99 -8.13 -14.79
CA THR A 202 10.21 -8.15 -15.61
C THR A 202 11.30 -9.11 -15.12
N GLY A 203 11.08 -9.77 -13.97
CA GLY A 203 12.03 -10.68 -13.33
C GLY A 203 13.13 -10.01 -12.52
N TRP A 204 13.11 -8.69 -12.32
CA TRP A 204 14.10 -7.96 -11.50
C TRP A 204 14.07 -8.37 -10.03
N ALA A 205 12.94 -8.88 -9.55
CA ALA A 205 12.74 -9.36 -8.19
C ALA A 205 12.71 -10.89 -8.10
N ASP A 206 13.38 -11.60 -9.00
CA ASP A 206 13.58 -13.03 -8.89
C ASP A 206 14.53 -13.39 -7.73
N LEU A 207 14.56 -14.66 -7.33
CA LEU A 207 15.36 -15.11 -6.19
C LEU A 207 16.85 -14.79 -6.33
N ALA A 208 17.40 -14.78 -7.54
CA ALA A 208 18.83 -14.52 -7.76
C ALA A 208 19.16 -13.07 -7.47
N HIS A 209 18.37 -12.13 -7.98
CA HIS A 209 18.52 -10.70 -7.69
C HIS A 209 18.28 -10.37 -6.21
N LEU A 210 17.26 -10.99 -5.57
CA LEU A 210 17.01 -10.79 -4.15
C LEU A 210 18.20 -11.23 -3.27
N HIS A 211 18.88 -12.32 -3.62
CA HIS A 211 20.11 -12.73 -2.93
C HIS A 211 21.27 -11.76 -3.21
N GLU A 212 21.39 -11.24 -4.41
CA GLU A 212 22.41 -10.22 -4.75
C GLU A 212 22.21 -8.93 -3.95
N PHE A 213 20.96 -8.48 -3.80
CA PHE A 213 20.64 -7.32 -2.96
C PHE A 213 21.00 -7.55 -1.50
N ALA A 214 20.69 -8.72 -0.95
CA ALA A 214 21.07 -9.09 0.41
C ALA A 214 22.58 -9.10 0.61
N ASN A 215 23.32 -9.68 -0.33
CA ASN A 215 24.79 -9.70 -0.28
C ASN A 215 25.38 -8.28 -0.41
N THR A 216 24.80 -7.42 -1.25
CA THR A 216 25.22 -6.03 -1.43
C THR A 216 25.04 -5.21 -0.15
N LEU A 217 23.97 -5.48 0.62
CA LEU A 217 23.74 -4.87 1.92
C LEU A 217 24.59 -5.46 3.05
N GLY A 218 25.37 -6.51 2.78
CA GLY A 218 26.25 -7.17 3.75
C GLY A 218 25.51 -8.03 4.77
N LEU A 219 24.33 -8.56 4.41
CA LEU A 219 23.64 -9.52 5.27
C LEU A 219 24.44 -10.83 5.40
N ASP A 220 24.27 -11.52 6.52
CA ASP A 220 24.68 -12.92 6.65
C ASP A 220 23.85 -13.76 5.68
N MET A 221 24.51 -14.27 4.65
CA MET A 221 23.85 -14.97 3.55
C MET A 221 23.36 -16.36 3.93
N ASP A 222 23.97 -17.02 4.93
CA ASP A 222 23.48 -18.32 5.43
C ASP A 222 22.14 -18.13 6.16
N VAL A 223 22.04 -17.08 7.00
CA VAL A 223 20.82 -16.71 7.71
C VAL A 223 19.74 -16.28 6.71
N PHE A 224 20.08 -15.41 5.75
CA PHE A 224 19.14 -14.92 4.75
C PHE A 224 18.61 -16.04 3.85
N SER A 225 19.49 -16.88 3.30
CA SER A 225 19.13 -17.98 2.40
C SER A 225 18.26 -19.03 3.11
N THR A 226 18.56 -19.34 4.37
CA THR A 226 17.74 -20.24 5.18
C THR A 226 16.34 -19.65 5.39
N CYS A 227 16.24 -18.38 5.77
CA CYS A 227 14.97 -17.69 5.93
C CYS A 227 14.11 -17.69 4.66
N MET A 228 14.73 -17.42 3.51
CA MET A 228 14.06 -17.42 2.21
C MET A 228 13.60 -18.82 1.81
N SER A 229 14.44 -19.86 1.98
CA SER A 229 14.10 -21.24 1.63
C SER A 229 12.99 -21.81 2.50
N ASP A 230 12.96 -21.44 3.77
CA ASP A 230 11.94 -21.87 4.73
C ASP A 230 10.62 -21.11 4.60
N LEU A 231 10.56 -20.07 3.74
CA LEU A 231 9.42 -19.16 3.60
C LEU A 231 8.96 -18.62 4.95
N LYS A 232 9.92 -18.30 5.82
CA LYS A 232 9.70 -17.97 7.24
C LYS A 232 8.62 -16.91 7.44
N TRP A 233 8.56 -15.90 6.58
CA TRP A 233 7.67 -14.75 6.72
C TRP A 233 6.43 -14.80 5.84
N ASN A 234 6.23 -15.89 5.08
CA ASN A 234 5.12 -16.02 4.13
C ASN A 234 3.73 -15.87 4.79
N GLU A 235 3.57 -16.36 6.03
CA GLU A 235 2.32 -16.20 6.78
C GLU A 235 2.06 -14.73 7.12
N LEU A 236 3.08 -13.99 7.57
CA LEU A 236 2.97 -12.56 7.87
C LEU A 236 2.58 -11.76 6.62
N VAL A 237 3.25 -12.00 5.48
CA VAL A 237 2.95 -11.37 4.19
C VAL A 237 1.51 -11.64 3.76
N ASN A 238 1.04 -12.87 3.93
CA ASN A 238 -0.35 -13.23 3.62
C ASN A 238 -1.36 -12.54 4.57
N LEU A 239 -1.09 -12.54 5.87
CA LEU A 239 -1.94 -11.87 6.87
C LEU A 239 -2.00 -10.37 6.63
N SER A 240 -0.88 -9.75 6.27
CA SER A 240 -0.81 -8.33 5.88
C SER A 240 -1.74 -8.03 4.70
N SER A 241 -1.70 -8.86 3.66
CA SER A 241 -2.61 -8.72 2.50
C SER A 241 -4.08 -8.91 2.89
N ILE A 242 -4.39 -9.87 3.78
CA ILE A 242 -5.74 -10.07 4.31
C ILE A 242 -6.22 -8.84 5.09
N ASP A 243 -5.36 -8.21 5.88
CA ASP A 243 -5.70 -6.98 6.60
C ASP A 243 -6.03 -5.84 5.64
N GLY A 244 -5.27 -5.68 4.56
CA GLY A 244 -5.58 -4.72 3.50
C GLY A 244 -6.96 -4.97 2.88
N GLN A 245 -7.31 -6.23 2.62
CA GLN A 245 -8.64 -6.59 2.10
C GLN A 245 -9.75 -6.19 3.08
N LYS A 246 -9.59 -6.46 4.39
CA LYS A 246 -10.54 -6.05 5.44
C LYS A 246 -10.72 -4.53 5.50
N LEU A 247 -9.66 -3.77 5.24
CA LEU A 247 -9.67 -2.29 5.19
C LEU A 247 -10.16 -1.73 3.86
N GLY A 248 -10.56 -2.58 2.92
CA GLY A 248 -11.02 -2.16 1.59
C GLY A 248 -9.91 -1.52 0.76
N VAL A 249 -8.66 -2.00 0.90
CA VAL A 249 -7.58 -1.66 -0.02
C VAL A 249 -7.88 -2.31 -1.36
N SER A 250 -7.94 -1.50 -2.42
CA SER A 250 -8.28 -1.94 -3.78
C SER A 250 -7.12 -1.80 -4.76
N GLY A 251 -5.98 -1.32 -4.29
CA GLY A 251 -4.76 -1.12 -5.09
C GLY A 251 -3.66 -0.49 -4.26
N THR A 252 -2.46 -0.51 -4.80
CA THR A 252 -1.26 -0.01 -4.15
C THR A 252 -0.68 1.22 -4.89
N PRO A 253 -0.03 2.13 -4.16
CA PRO A 253 -0.02 2.20 -2.72
C PRO A 253 -1.36 2.70 -2.16
N THR A 254 -1.73 2.27 -0.97
CA THR A 254 -2.82 2.86 -0.19
C THR A 254 -2.30 3.15 1.21
N PHE A 255 -2.56 4.35 1.70
CA PHE A 255 -2.08 4.79 3.01
C PHE A 255 -3.22 5.01 3.98
N PHE A 256 -2.93 4.78 5.26
CA PHE A 256 -3.79 5.17 6.36
C PHE A 256 -2.97 6.03 7.32
N VAL A 257 -3.44 7.24 7.57
CA VAL A 257 -2.86 8.16 8.55
C VAL A 257 -3.71 8.10 9.80
N ILE A 258 -3.11 7.73 10.92
CA ILE A 258 -3.77 7.51 12.20
C ILE A 258 -3.21 8.52 13.18
N ASP A 259 -4.06 9.31 13.80
CA ASP A 259 -3.72 10.32 14.79
C ASP A 259 -3.72 9.78 16.24
N GLN A 260 -3.45 10.64 17.21
CA GLN A 260 -3.47 10.30 18.63
C GLN A 260 -4.87 9.99 19.17
N ASN A 261 -5.93 10.48 18.52
CA ASN A 261 -7.32 10.20 18.86
C ASN A 261 -7.82 8.90 18.25
N ASN A 262 -6.96 8.22 17.46
CA ASN A 262 -7.27 7.06 16.63
C ASN A 262 -8.26 7.37 15.49
N ASP A 263 -8.30 8.63 15.04
CA ASP A 263 -9.00 8.96 13.82
C ASP A 263 -8.13 8.57 12.61
N VAL A 264 -8.79 8.06 11.56
CA VAL A 264 -8.10 7.43 10.44
C VAL A 264 -8.46 8.15 9.14
N ILE A 265 -7.44 8.62 8.43
CA ILE A 265 -7.57 9.21 7.09
C ILE A 265 -6.98 8.24 6.07
N LYS A 266 -7.77 7.84 5.07
CA LYS A 266 -7.33 6.98 3.97
C LYS A 266 -6.87 7.81 2.78
N ILE A 267 -5.69 7.52 2.23
CA ILE A 267 -5.14 8.13 1.02
C ILE A 267 -4.91 7.01 -0.01
N VAL A 268 -5.39 7.18 -1.23
CA VAL A 268 -5.28 6.15 -2.28
C VAL A 268 -4.34 6.63 -3.39
N GLY A 269 -3.41 5.76 -3.78
CA GLY A 269 -2.46 5.98 -4.87
C GLY A 269 -1.24 6.82 -4.48
N ALA A 270 -0.27 6.89 -5.39
CA ALA A 270 0.97 7.67 -5.24
C ALA A 270 0.67 9.16 -5.35
N GLN A 271 0.12 9.73 -4.27
CA GLN A 271 -0.18 11.15 -4.17
C GLN A 271 1.10 11.98 -4.04
N HIS A 272 1.04 13.22 -4.52
CA HIS A 272 2.13 14.18 -4.37
C HIS A 272 2.35 14.55 -2.89
N TYR A 273 3.60 14.89 -2.54
CA TYR A 273 4.01 15.26 -1.18
C TYR A 273 3.08 16.28 -0.50
N ASP A 274 2.56 17.27 -1.25
CA ASP A 274 1.70 18.31 -0.70
C ASP A 274 0.40 17.77 -0.09
N VAL A 275 -0.11 16.63 -0.57
CA VAL A 275 -1.30 15.99 -0.01
C VAL A 275 -0.99 15.45 1.39
N PHE A 276 0.14 14.75 1.55
CA PHE A 276 0.59 14.23 2.85
C PHE A 276 0.91 15.39 3.80
N LYS A 277 1.61 16.41 3.31
CA LYS A 277 1.93 17.61 4.08
C LYS A 277 0.67 18.26 4.66
N GLN A 278 -0.35 18.49 3.83
CA GLN A 278 -1.61 19.11 4.27
C GLN A 278 -2.30 18.27 5.34
N ILE A 279 -2.32 16.96 5.20
CA ILE A 279 -2.95 16.03 6.16
C ILE A 279 -2.15 16.02 7.47
N PHE A 280 -0.83 15.85 7.41
CA PHE A 280 0.01 15.81 8.62
C PHE A 280 -0.04 17.13 9.39
N ASP A 281 0.05 18.26 8.68
CA ASP A 281 -0.02 19.58 9.33
C ASP A 281 -1.40 19.78 9.99
N SER A 282 -2.50 19.41 9.33
CA SER A 282 -3.85 19.53 9.93
C SER A 282 -4.02 18.69 11.20
N VAL A 283 -3.45 17.47 11.22
CA VAL A 283 -3.50 16.57 12.39
C VAL A 283 -2.60 17.05 13.54
N LEU A 284 -1.49 17.72 13.21
CA LEU A 284 -0.54 18.22 14.22
C LEU A 284 -0.98 19.54 14.86
N ASP A 285 -1.87 20.29 14.20
CA ASP A 285 -2.39 21.57 14.68
C ASP A 285 -3.64 21.40 15.57
N GLU A 286 -4.21 20.20 15.69
CA GLU A 286 -5.32 19.84 16.59
C GLU A 286 -4.83 19.51 18.01
#